data_713d079a51ffc364e94a8ce0281b825e
#
_entry.id   713d079a51ffc364e94a8ce0281b825e
#
_cell.length_a   1.000
_cell.length_b   1.000
_cell.length_c   1.000
_cell.angle_alpha   90.00
_cell.angle_beta   90.00
_cell.angle_gamma   90.00
#
_symmetry.space_group_name_H-M   'P 1'
#
loop_
_entity.id
_entity.type
_entity.pdbx_description
1 polymer ?
#
loop_
_entity_poly.entity_id
_entity_poly.type
_entity_poly.pdbx_seq_one_letter_code
_entity_poly.pdbx_strand_id
1 'polypeptide(L)'
;MASRSQDEYQGDVREIGENAIRLGIGEAKGRVVSLTPLLDAAPAIPLHAFAAVAAFMLGVIQFAAPKGTLPHRTIGWIWVVLKLAVAASSFWIHQIKLWGDWSPIHLLSVFTLVTVPLGVWQAHRHRVADHRRIMILIFSGALVIAGLFTLLPGRIMHAVVFGP
;
A
#
# COMPACT_ATOMS: atom_id res chain seq x y z
N MET A 1 15.95 -56.38 20.11
CA MET A 1 15.07 -56.49 18.90
C MET A 1 14.25 -55.24 18.63
N ALA A 2 14.07 -54.32 19.58
CA ALA A 2 13.28 -53.08 19.40
C ALA A 2 14.04 -51.89 18.73
N SER A 3 15.37 -51.86 18.71
CA SER A 3 16.13 -50.73 18.15
C SER A 3 16.15 -50.72 16.60
N ARG A 4 16.09 -51.90 15.98
CA ARG A 4 16.15 -52.03 14.51
C ARG A 4 14.90 -51.47 13.81
N SER A 5 13.75 -51.52 14.46
CA SER A 5 12.49 -50.99 13.92
C SER A 5 12.41 -49.47 13.98
N GLN A 6 13.07 -48.83 14.91
CA GLN A 6 13.11 -47.37 15.06
C GLN A 6 14.01 -46.73 14.01
N ASP A 7 15.15 -47.34 13.73
CA ASP A 7 16.12 -46.85 12.73
C ASP A 7 15.55 -46.99 11.29
N GLU A 8 14.83 -48.06 11.01
CA GLU A 8 14.15 -48.32 9.75
C GLU A 8 13.00 -47.34 9.52
N TYR A 9 12.20 -47.04 10.55
CA TYR A 9 11.13 -46.06 10.52
C TYR A 9 11.67 -44.63 10.31
N GLN A 10 12.77 -44.28 10.96
CA GLN A 10 13.43 -42.98 10.82
C GLN A 10 14.05 -42.80 9.42
N GLY A 11 14.54 -43.89 8.81
CA GLY A 11 15.01 -43.90 7.41
C GLY A 11 13.89 -43.60 6.40
N ASP A 12 12.75 -44.28 6.58
CA ASP A 12 11.57 -44.15 5.74
C ASP A 12 10.98 -42.71 5.77
N VAL A 13 10.89 -42.14 6.97
CA VAL A 13 10.39 -40.76 7.18
C VAL A 13 11.32 -39.71 6.50
N ARG A 14 12.65 -39.93 6.53
CA ARG A 14 13.60 -39.05 5.86
C ARG A 14 13.48 -39.15 4.35
N GLU A 15 13.39 -40.34 3.81
CA GLU A 15 13.25 -40.59 2.37
C GLU A 15 11.93 -40.00 1.82
N ILE A 16 10.82 -40.13 2.56
CA ILE A 16 9.54 -39.48 2.23
C ILE A 16 9.69 -37.95 2.25
N GLY A 17 10.38 -37.40 3.23
CA GLY A 17 10.62 -35.97 3.34
C GLY A 17 11.48 -35.42 2.18
N GLU A 18 12.55 -36.11 1.81
CA GLU A 18 13.42 -35.75 0.70
C GLU A 18 12.71 -35.88 -0.67
N ASN A 19 11.88 -36.92 -0.85
CA ASN A 19 11.07 -37.09 -2.04
C ASN A 19 9.96 -36.05 -2.16
N ALA A 20 9.33 -35.66 -1.03
CA ALA A 20 8.37 -34.57 -1.01
C ALA A 20 8.99 -33.23 -1.41
N ILE A 21 10.21 -32.93 -0.94
CA ILE A 21 11.00 -31.75 -1.35
C ILE A 21 11.37 -31.82 -2.84
N ARG A 22 11.84 -32.98 -3.32
CA ARG A 22 12.18 -33.21 -4.76
C ARG A 22 11.00 -33.04 -5.68
N LEU A 23 9.83 -33.44 -5.26
CA LEU A 23 8.58 -33.37 -6.05
C LEU A 23 7.87 -32.03 -5.91
N GLY A 24 8.40 -31.10 -5.10
CA GLY A 24 7.77 -29.80 -4.85
C GLY A 24 6.39 -29.90 -4.16
N ILE A 25 6.08 -31.05 -3.55
CA ILE A 25 4.78 -31.33 -2.91
C ILE A 25 4.71 -30.69 -1.50
N GLY A 26 5.85 -30.22 -0.97
CA GLY A 26 5.95 -29.64 0.38
C GLY A 26 5.63 -28.17 0.52
N GLU A 27 5.52 -27.41 -0.56
CA GLU A 27 5.26 -25.96 -0.51
C GLU A 27 4.10 -25.54 -1.44
N ALA A 28 2.93 -26.08 -1.20
CA ALA A 28 1.74 -25.30 -1.45
C ALA A 28 1.70 -24.19 -0.37
N LYS A 29 2.64 -23.23 -0.43
CA LYS A 29 2.58 -21.99 0.32
C LYS A 29 1.37 -21.25 -0.25
N GLY A 30 0.20 -21.53 0.33
CA GLY A 30 -1.01 -20.81 0.02
C GLY A 30 -0.64 -19.34 -0.03
N ARG A 31 -1.07 -18.61 -1.03
CA ARG A 31 -0.89 -17.16 -1.13
C ARG A 31 -1.54 -16.53 0.09
N VAL A 32 -0.81 -16.45 1.18
CA VAL A 32 -1.24 -15.76 2.39
C VAL A 32 -0.73 -14.34 2.24
N VAL A 33 -1.64 -13.38 2.20
CA VAL A 33 -1.29 -11.98 2.34
C VAL A 33 -0.46 -11.84 3.62
N SER A 34 0.81 -11.46 3.50
CA SER A 34 1.73 -11.33 4.61
C SER A 34 2.13 -9.87 4.80
N LEU A 35 1.90 -9.34 5.99
CA LEU A 35 2.33 -7.97 6.34
C LEU A 35 3.81 -7.91 6.74
N THR A 36 4.49 -9.04 6.91
CA THR A 36 5.90 -9.09 7.32
C THR A 36 6.81 -8.21 6.46
N PRO A 37 6.77 -8.26 5.10
CA PRO A 37 7.64 -7.42 4.28
C PRO A 37 7.41 -5.92 4.49
N LEU A 38 6.18 -5.54 4.87
CA LEU A 38 5.84 -4.15 5.14
C LEU A 38 6.30 -3.71 6.53
N LEU A 39 6.10 -4.55 7.54
CA LEU A 39 6.43 -4.23 8.94
C LEU A 39 7.93 -4.25 9.21
N ASP A 40 8.69 -5.07 8.48
CA ASP A 40 10.16 -5.12 8.57
C ASP A 40 10.84 -3.99 7.79
N ALA A 41 10.08 -3.22 7.01
CA ALA A 41 10.60 -2.08 6.27
C ALA A 41 10.88 -0.88 7.18
N ALA A 42 11.64 0.12 6.66
CA ALA A 42 11.90 1.36 7.39
C ALA A 42 10.59 2.00 7.92
N PRO A 43 10.58 2.56 9.15
CA PRO A 43 9.34 2.97 9.84
C PRO A 43 8.42 3.93 9.07
N ALA A 44 8.99 4.73 8.15
CA ALA A 44 8.21 5.62 7.29
C ALA A 44 7.33 4.85 6.29
N ILE A 45 7.72 3.65 5.88
CA ILE A 45 7.03 2.87 4.83
C ILE A 45 5.71 2.30 5.34
N PRO A 46 5.64 1.58 6.47
CA PRO A 46 4.36 1.10 7.01
C PRO A 46 3.40 2.25 7.30
N LEU A 47 3.87 3.32 7.95
CA LEU A 47 3.03 4.48 8.23
C LEU A 47 2.43 5.08 6.96
N HIS A 48 3.27 5.28 5.92
CA HIS A 48 2.84 5.76 4.62
C HIS A 48 1.79 4.82 3.98
N ALA A 49 2.05 3.51 3.97
CA ALA A 49 1.16 2.53 3.37
C ALA A 49 -0.20 2.47 4.06
N PHE A 50 -0.24 2.42 5.39
CA PHE A 50 -1.51 2.42 6.14
C PHE A 50 -2.28 3.72 5.96
N ALA A 51 -1.60 4.87 5.98
CA ALA A 51 -2.23 6.15 5.71
C ALA A 51 -2.78 6.24 4.27
N ALA A 52 -2.07 5.69 3.28
CA ALA A 52 -2.51 5.65 1.90
C ALA A 52 -3.75 4.75 1.71
N VAL A 53 -3.77 3.57 2.33
CA VAL A 53 -4.94 2.67 2.31
C VAL A 53 -6.14 3.33 2.99
N ALA A 54 -5.95 3.95 4.17
CA ALA A 54 -7.00 4.68 4.86
C ALA A 54 -7.54 5.84 3.99
N ALA A 55 -6.65 6.62 3.36
CA ALA A 55 -7.03 7.69 2.45
C ALA A 55 -7.79 7.16 1.22
N PHE A 56 -7.42 5.99 0.70
CA PHE A 56 -8.13 5.36 -0.41
C PHE A 56 -9.57 5.00 -0.01
N MET A 57 -9.73 4.31 1.12
CA MET A 57 -11.05 3.89 1.61
C MET A 57 -11.96 5.08 1.91
N LEU A 58 -11.44 6.11 2.61
CA LEU A 58 -12.19 7.32 2.88
C LEU A 58 -12.52 8.09 1.60
N GLY A 59 -11.65 8.08 0.60
CA GLY A 59 -11.91 8.68 -0.71
C GLY A 59 -13.06 8.00 -1.44
N VAL A 60 -13.12 6.67 -1.45
CA VAL A 60 -14.24 5.91 -2.02
C VAL A 60 -15.54 6.27 -1.31
N ILE A 61 -15.53 6.30 0.04
CA ILE A 61 -16.70 6.70 0.83
C ILE A 61 -17.15 8.13 0.46
N GLN A 62 -16.19 9.05 0.32
CA GLN A 62 -16.45 10.44 -0.05
C GLN A 62 -17.08 10.59 -1.43
N PHE A 63 -16.72 9.74 -2.39
CA PHE A 63 -17.34 9.75 -3.71
C PHE A 63 -18.75 9.17 -3.70
N ALA A 64 -19.06 8.23 -2.83
CA ALA A 64 -20.39 7.64 -2.68
C ALA A 64 -21.33 8.50 -1.82
N ALA A 65 -20.81 9.18 -0.80
CA ALA A 65 -21.62 9.93 0.18
C ALA A 65 -22.26 11.20 -0.39
N PRO A 66 -23.42 11.65 0.16
CA PRO A 66 -24.04 12.91 -0.19
C PRO A 66 -23.09 14.10 0.05
N LYS A 67 -22.94 14.97 -0.97
CA LYS A 67 -22.01 16.11 -0.95
C LYS A 67 -22.57 17.28 -0.15
N GLY A 68 -21.69 18.08 0.46
CA GLY A 68 -22.08 19.28 1.20
C GLY A 68 -22.63 19.03 2.61
N THR A 69 -22.85 17.79 3.00
CA THR A 69 -23.34 17.39 4.33
C THR A 69 -22.25 17.51 5.41
N LEU A 70 -22.64 17.54 6.68
CA LEU A 70 -21.69 17.54 7.79
C LEU A 70 -20.74 16.32 7.76
N PRO A 71 -21.21 15.07 7.57
CA PRO A 71 -20.33 13.93 7.41
C PRO A 71 -19.33 14.09 6.26
N HIS A 72 -19.75 14.57 5.10
CA HIS A 72 -18.86 14.84 3.98
C HIS A 72 -17.73 15.81 4.34
N ARG A 73 -18.03 16.86 5.09
CA ARG A 73 -17.03 17.87 5.52
C ARG A 73 -16.05 17.29 6.53
N THR A 74 -16.54 16.54 7.53
CA THR A 74 -15.70 15.93 8.58
C THR A 74 -14.78 14.86 8.01
N ILE A 75 -15.33 13.91 7.24
CA ILE A 75 -14.54 12.87 6.57
C ILE A 75 -13.56 13.49 5.58
N GLY A 76 -13.98 14.57 4.89
CA GLY A 76 -13.12 15.33 3.97
C GLY A 76 -11.88 15.91 4.65
N TRP A 77 -12.01 16.45 5.86
CA TRP A 77 -10.87 16.96 6.63
C TRP A 77 -9.93 15.82 7.06
N ILE A 78 -10.46 14.69 7.52
CA ILE A 78 -9.64 13.52 7.85
C ILE A 78 -8.88 13.04 6.62
N TRP A 79 -9.56 12.98 5.46
CA TRP A 79 -8.94 12.62 4.20
C TRP A 79 -7.81 13.58 3.79
N VAL A 80 -8.03 14.89 3.94
CA VAL A 80 -7.00 15.93 3.67
C VAL A 80 -5.76 15.69 4.52
N VAL A 81 -5.93 15.50 5.84
CA VAL A 81 -4.80 15.25 6.76
C VAL A 81 -4.04 13.98 6.35
N LEU A 82 -4.74 12.89 6.07
CA LEU A 82 -4.11 11.65 5.61
C LEU A 82 -3.35 11.86 4.30
N LYS A 83 -3.93 12.56 3.33
CA LYS A 83 -3.25 12.85 2.05
C LYS A 83 -1.99 13.69 2.22
N LEU A 84 -2.02 14.68 3.09
CA LEU A 84 -0.85 15.49 3.40
C LEU A 84 0.22 14.68 4.14
N ALA A 85 -0.18 13.80 5.07
CA ALA A 85 0.73 12.88 5.75
C ALA A 85 1.40 11.90 4.78
N VAL A 86 0.62 11.31 3.85
CA VAL A 86 1.15 10.45 2.77
C VAL A 86 2.12 11.20 1.89
N ALA A 87 1.79 12.41 1.46
CA ALA A 87 2.68 13.22 0.62
C ALA A 87 3.95 13.64 1.36
N ALA A 88 3.85 14.03 2.64
CA ALA A 88 5.01 14.40 3.44
C ALA A 88 5.92 13.21 3.73
N SER A 89 5.36 12.06 4.16
CA SER A 89 6.15 10.85 4.47
C SER A 89 6.90 10.28 3.26
N SER A 90 6.42 10.53 2.04
CA SER A 90 7.08 10.05 0.83
C SER A 90 8.50 10.64 0.62
N PHE A 91 8.80 11.81 1.19
CA PHE A 91 10.15 12.40 1.11
C PHE A 91 11.20 11.59 1.85
N TRP A 92 10.81 10.73 2.80
CA TRP A 92 11.71 9.79 3.49
C TRP A 92 11.82 8.43 2.80
N ILE A 93 11.04 8.21 1.72
CA ILE A 93 10.98 6.92 1.01
C ILE A 93 11.76 7.02 -0.31
N HIS A 94 13.06 6.62 -0.28
CA HIS A 94 13.98 6.70 -1.41
C HIS A 94 14.16 5.35 -2.11
N GLN A 95 13.07 4.69 -2.48
CA GLN A 95 13.11 3.34 -3.10
C GLN A 95 13.52 3.34 -4.57
N ILE A 96 13.27 4.43 -5.30
CA ILE A 96 13.62 4.59 -6.71
C ILE A 96 14.43 5.86 -6.85
N LYS A 97 15.70 5.72 -7.20
CA LYS A 97 16.63 6.81 -7.43
C LYS A 97 16.85 6.97 -8.94
N LEU A 98 15.98 7.71 -9.64
CA LEU A 98 16.11 7.95 -11.09
C LEU A 98 16.99 9.15 -11.40
N TRP A 99 16.95 10.19 -10.54
CA TRP A 99 17.75 11.41 -10.68
C TRP A 99 18.44 11.73 -9.35
N GLY A 100 19.53 11.01 -9.02
CA GLY A 100 20.17 11.09 -7.72
C GLY A 100 19.22 10.59 -6.62
N ASP A 101 18.94 11.41 -5.60
CA ASP A 101 17.98 11.07 -4.54
C ASP A 101 16.52 11.35 -4.91
N TRP A 102 16.27 11.92 -6.08
CA TRP A 102 14.92 12.25 -6.54
C TRP A 102 14.27 11.11 -7.32
N SER A 103 12.97 11.00 -7.16
CA SER A 103 12.12 9.98 -7.76
C SER A 103 10.82 10.62 -8.26
N PRO A 104 10.14 10.04 -9.25
CA PRO A 104 8.81 10.51 -9.70
C PRO A 104 7.79 10.64 -8.56
N ILE A 105 7.93 9.86 -7.49
CA ILE A 105 7.04 9.95 -6.32
C ILE A 105 7.17 11.31 -5.61
N HIS A 106 8.36 11.91 -5.59
CA HIS A 106 8.55 13.23 -4.98
C HIS A 106 7.82 14.34 -5.76
N LEU A 107 7.80 14.26 -7.11
CA LEU A 107 7.01 15.17 -7.93
C LEU A 107 5.51 15.03 -7.64
N LEU A 108 5.03 13.80 -7.52
CA LEU A 108 3.64 13.53 -7.16
C LEU A 108 3.31 14.04 -5.75
N SER A 109 4.27 13.99 -4.84
CA SER A 109 4.11 14.49 -3.48
C SER A 109 4.05 16.01 -3.43
N VAL A 110 4.94 16.70 -4.15
CA VAL A 110 4.86 18.17 -4.31
C VAL A 110 3.54 18.56 -4.95
N PHE A 111 3.14 17.89 -6.04
CA PHE A 111 1.84 18.10 -6.67
C PHE A 111 0.69 17.95 -5.66
N THR A 112 0.70 16.90 -4.84
CA THR A 112 -0.33 16.65 -3.82
C THR A 112 -0.33 17.72 -2.74
N LEU A 113 0.84 18.13 -2.25
CA LEU A 113 0.99 19.17 -1.22
C LEU A 113 0.46 20.54 -1.67
N VAL A 114 0.51 20.83 -2.98
CA VAL A 114 -0.03 22.07 -3.56
C VAL A 114 -1.53 21.93 -3.88
N THR A 115 -1.92 20.82 -4.50
CA THR A 115 -3.29 20.68 -5.04
C THR A 115 -4.32 20.36 -3.97
N VAL A 116 -3.96 19.65 -2.88
CA VAL A 116 -4.90 19.36 -1.77
C VAL A 116 -5.35 20.65 -1.08
N PRO A 117 -4.46 21.57 -0.62
CA PRO A 117 -4.89 22.85 -0.07
C PRO A 117 -5.67 23.70 -1.07
N LEU A 118 -5.29 23.69 -2.35
CA LEU A 118 -6.01 24.40 -3.40
C LEU A 118 -7.45 23.87 -3.52
N GLY A 119 -7.63 22.56 -3.50
CA GLY A 119 -8.96 21.94 -3.52
C GLY A 119 -9.82 22.34 -2.31
N VAL A 120 -9.24 22.40 -1.11
CA VAL A 120 -9.92 22.90 0.09
C VAL A 120 -10.28 24.36 -0.06
N TRP A 121 -9.38 25.18 -0.57
CA TRP A 121 -9.63 26.61 -0.80
C TRP A 121 -10.79 26.84 -1.78
N GLN A 122 -10.86 26.06 -2.88
CA GLN A 122 -11.99 26.14 -3.82
C GLN A 122 -13.32 25.76 -3.15
N ALA A 123 -13.32 24.77 -2.26
CA ALA A 123 -14.52 24.44 -1.46
C ALA A 123 -14.97 25.61 -0.57
N HIS A 124 -14.03 26.28 0.09
CA HIS A 124 -14.32 27.49 0.91
C HIS A 124 -14.81 28.68 0.06
N ARG A 125 -14.40 28.77 -1.19
CA ARG A 125 -14.86 29.76 -2.16
C ARG A 125 -16.17 29.40 -2.84
N HIS A 126 -16.84 28.34 -2.39
CA HIS A 126 -18.05 27.79 -2.99
C HIS A 126 -17.93 27.43 -4.49
N ARG A 127 -16.71 27.25 -4.99
CA ARG A 127 -16.42 26.77 -6.35
C ARG A 127 -16.47 25.24 -6.40
N VAL A 128 -17.66 24.70 -6.29
CA VAL A 128 -17.88 23.26 -6.14
C VAL A 128 -17.37 22.45 -7.35
N ALA A 129 -17.48 23.00 -8.56
CA ALA A 129 -16.99 22.34 -9.77
C ALA A 129 -15.47 22.18 -9.78
N ASP A 130 -14.74 23.23 -9.39
CA ASP A 130 -13.28 23.20 -9.33
C ASP A 130 -12.77 22.32 -8.20
N HIS A 131 -13.40 22.40 -7.01
CA HIS A 131 -13.13 21.49 -5.91
C HIS A 131 -13.30 20.03 -6.36
N ARG A 132 -14.42 19.69 -6.98
CA ARG A 132 -14.71 18.33 -7.46
C ARG A 132 -13.64 17.85 -8.46
N ARG A 133 -13.27 18.67 -9.42
CA ARG A 133 -12.22 18.33 -10.42
C ARG A 133 -10.89 18.03 -9.73
N ILE A 134 -10.46 18.89 -8.82
CA ILE A 134 -9.20 18.73 -8.09
C ILE A 134 -9.24 17.42 -7.27
N MET A 135 -10.31 17.16 -6.52
CA MET A 135 -10.44 15.94 -5.72
C MET A 135 -10.42 14.66 -6.57
N ILE A 136 -11.08 14.66 -7.74
CA ILE A 136 -11.03 13.53 -8.68
C ILE A 136 -9.60 13.34 -9.20
N LEU A 137 -8.90 14.41 -9.61
CA LEU A 137 -7.53 14.33 -10.10
C LEU A 137 -6.56 13.78 -9.05
N ILE A 138 -6.68 14.24 -7.80
CA ILE A 138 -5.83 13.74 -6.70
C ILE A 138 -6.16 12.28 -6.40
N PHE A 139 -7.43 11.91 -6.34
CA PHE A 139 -7.81 10.54 -6.04
C PHE A 139 -7.36 9.58 -7.14
N SER A 140 -7.66 9.87 -8.41
CA SER A 140 -7.31 8.99 -9.52
C SER A 140 -5.82 8.99 -9.82
N GLY A 141 -5.17 10.14 -9.87
CA GLY A 141 -3.75 10.26 -10.19
C GLY A 141 -2.85 9.87 -9.02
N ALA A 142 -2.97 10.59 -7.91
CA ALA A 142 -2.03 10.44 -6.79
C ALA A 142 -2.36 9.27 -5.84
N LEU A 143 -3.51 8.62 -5.97
CA LEU A 143 -3.90 7.52 -5.09
C LEU A 143 -4.12 6.22 -5.87
N VAL A 144 -4.98 6.22 -6.91
CA VAL A 144 -5.27 4.99 -7.66
C VAL A 144 -4.06 4.61 -8.53
N ILE A 145 -3.56 5.52 -9.38
CA ILE A 145 -2.43 5.21 -10.27
C ILE A 145 -1.16 4.91 -9.47
N ALA A 146 -0.81 5.76 -8.48
CA ALA A 146 0.34 5.50 -7.63
C ALA A 146 0.19 4.21 -6.82
N GLY A 147 -1.02 3.92 -6.32
CA GLY A 147 -1.32 2.65 -5.62
C GLY A 147 -1.11 1.43 -6.52
N LEU A 148 -1.56 1.46 -7.78
CA LEU A 148 -1.32 0.40 -8.74
C LEU A 148 0.18 0.20 -9.01
N PHE A 149 0.97 1.28 -9.07
CA PHE A 149 2.41 1.19 -9.22
C PHE A 149 3.10 0.45 -8.07
N THR A 150 2.55 0.50 -6.86
CA THR A 150 3.11 -0.23 -5.70
C THR A 150 2.89 -1.75 -5.79
N LEU A 151 1.98 -2.20 -6.65
CA LEU A 151 1.70 -3.62 -6.89
C LEU A 151 2.58 -4.23 -7.99
N LEU A 152 3.46 -3.45 -8.64
CA LEU A 152 4.38 -3.97 -9.63
C LEU A 152 5.45 -4.89 -8.99
N PRO A 153 5.97 -5.89 -9.73
CA PRO A 153 7.03 -6.77 -9.24
C PRO A 153 8.23 -5.99 -8.68
N GLY A 154 8.84 -6.50 -7.62
CA GLY A 154 9.95 -5.86 -6.93
C GLY A 154 9.56 -4.73 -5.95
N ARG A 155 8.26 -4.54 -5.68
CA ARG A 155 7.76 -3.59 -4.68
C ARG A 155 7.31 -4.30 -3.42
N ILE A 156 7.45 -3.61 -2.27
CA ILE A 156 7.05 -4.16 -0.97
C ILE A 156 5.58 -4.58 -0.97
N MET A 157 4.68 -3.76 -1.53
CA MET A 157 3.25 -4.09 -1.59
C MET A 157 2.96 -5.27 -2.52
N HIS A 158 3.76 -5.48 -3.57
CA HIS A 158 3.69 -6.69 -4.38
C HIS A 158 3.97 -7.93 -3.52
N ALA A 159 5.07 -7.91 -2.76
CA ALA A 159 5.44 -9.02 -1.87
C ALA A 159 4.38 -9.25 -0.76
N VAL A 160 3.74 -8.19 -0.27
CA VAL A 160 2.64 -8.28 0.71
C VAL A 160 1.43 -9.03 0.13
N VAL A 161 1.04 -8.70 -1.11
CA VAL A 161 -0.21 -9.20 -1.71
C VAL A 161 -0.03 -10.52 -2.46
N PHE A 162 1.11 -10.69 -3.16
CA PHE A 162 1.34 -11.80 -4.07
C PHE A 162 2.41 -12.78 -3.56
N GLY A 163 3.12 -12.42 -2.49
CA GLY A 163 4.28 -13.16 -1.98
C GLY A 163 5.59 -12.73 -2.66
N PRO A 164 6.72 -13.20 -2.12
CA PRO A 164 8.07 -12.93 -2.65
C PRO A 164 8.28 -13.55 -4.01
#